data_6d5ca0139d3ab7542349bb042c5f21b5
#
_entry.id   6d5ca0139d3ab7542349bb042c5f21b5
#
_cell.length_a   1.000
_cell.length_b   1.000
_cell.length_c   1.000
_cell.angle_alpha   90.00
_cell.angle_beta   90.00
_cell.angle_gamma   90.00
#
_symmetry.space_group_name_H-M   'P 1'
#
loop_
_entity.id
_entity.type
_entity.pdbx_description
1 polymer ?
#
loop_
_entity_poly.entity_id
_entity_poly.type
_entity_poly.pdbx_seq_one_letter_code
_entity_poly.pdbx_strand_id
1 'polypeptide(L)'
;MFVGRDILYLNVFKRNDNRTIYNVIYRDGKVGYNYIKRFAVTGVTRDKEYDITKGTEGSRILYFSANTNGEAETVKVILKPKPRQKLLVFEKDFSTIAIKGRGSMGNILTKADVHKISLKQKGSSTLGGRMVWFDRDVLRLNYDGRGEELGEFQSDDLILVILQNGDFYTTNFDLSNHYEPDILNIEKYDACLLYTSPSP
;
A
#
# COMPACT_ATOMS: atom_id res chain seq x y z
N MET A 1 -21.96 -21.26 -3.37
CA MET A 1 -21.21 -20.01 -3.39
C MET A 1 -20.04 -20.22 -4.35
N PHE A 2 -20.11 -19.70 -5.55
CA PHE A 2 -19.01 -19.80 -6.50
C PHE A 2 -18.01 -18.71 -6.16
N VAL A 3 -16.86 -19.08 -5.64
CA VAL A 3 -15.72 -18.17 -5.56
C VAL A 3 -15.20 -18.03 -6.98
N GLY A 4 -15.69 -16.99 -7.68
CA GLY A 4 -15.46 -16.83 -9.10
C GLY A 4 -13.99 -16.55 -9.43
N ARG A 5 -13.59 -16.94 -10.63
CA ARG A 5 -12.29 -16.63 -11.25
C ARG A 5 -12.03 -15.12 -11.43
N ASP A 6 -13.01 -14.28 -11.06
CA ASP A 6 -13.04 -12.83 -11.30
C ASP A 6 -12.66 -12.00 -10.07
N ILE A 7 -12.30 -12.64 -8.94
CA ILE A 7 -11.84 -11.93 -7.75
C ILE A 7 -10.37 -11.55 -7.93
N LEU A 8 -10.10 -10.24 -8.00
CA LEU A 8 -8.74 -9.70 -8.09
C LEU A 8 -8.10 -9.46 -6.72
N TYR A 9 -8.91 -9.15 -5.72
CA TYR A 9 -8.44 -8.83 -4.37
C TYR A 9 -9.53 -9.09 -3.33
N LEU A 10 -9.15 -9.64 -2.19
CA LEU A 10 -10.03 -9.87 -1.05
C LEU A 10 -9.28 -9.50 0.23
N ASN A 11 -9.88 -8.63 1.04
CA ASN A 11 -9.33 -8.25 2.34
C ASN A 11 -10.45 -7.83 3.31
N VAL A 12 -10.12 -7.76 4.60
CA VAL A 12 -11.02 -7.25 5.63
C VAL A 12 -11.00 -5.72 5.61
N PHE A 13 -12.16 -5.11 5.48
CA PHE A 13 -12.29 -3.66 5.57
C PHE A 13 -12.22 -3.20 7.03
N LYS A 14 -11.32 -2.27 7.32
CA LYS A 14 -11.21 -1.60 8.63
C LYS A 14 -11.92 -0.23 8.52
N ARG A 15 -12.93 -0.01 9.36
CA ARG A 15 -13.65 1.29 9.42
C ARG A 15 -12.68 2.40 9.85
N ASN A 16 -12.82 3.59 9.25
CA ASN A 16 -11.98 4.77 9.48
C ASN A 16 -10.50 4.61 9.07
N ASP A 17 -10.15 3.57 8.32
CA ASP A 17 -8.84 3.48 7.71
C ASP A 17 -8.76 4.44 6.51
N ASN A 18 -8.06 5.55 6.72
CA ASN A 18 -7.81 6.57 5.69
C ASN A 18 -6.41 6.47 5.08
N ARG A 19 -5.57 5.53 5.57
CA ARG A 19 -4.20 5.35 5.09
C ARG A 19 -4.08 4.28 4.02
N THR A 20 -4.98 3.31 3.98
CA THR A 20 -5.00 2.35 2.87
C THR A 20 -5.42 3.02 1.58
N ILE A 21 -4.47 3.16 0.67
CA ILE A 21 -4.68 3.74 -0.66
C ILE A 21 -4.71 2.63 -1.70
N TYR A 22 -5.75 2.66 -2.51
CA TYR A 22 -5.94 1.74 -3.63
C TYR A 22 -5.43 2.36 -4.92
N ASN A 23 -4.52 1.67 -5.59
CA ASN A 23 -4.02 2.04 -6.90
C ASN A 23 -4.71 1.18 -7.95
N VAL A 24 -5.31 1.82 -8.95
CA VAL A 24 -6.13 1.14 -9.95
C VAL A 24 -5.80 1.63 -11.34
N ILE A 25 -5.65 0.68 -12.27
CA ILE A 25 -5.70 0.94 -13.70
C ILE A 25 -6.85 0.11 -14.28
N TYR A 26 -7.74 0.77 -15.00
CA TYR A 26 -8.88 0.13 -15.62
C TYR A 26 -9.05 0.58 -17.08
N ARG A 27 -9.70 -0.27 -17.87
CA ARG A 27 -10.10 0.04 -19.23
C ARG A 27 -11.59 0.37 -19.26
N ASP A 28 -11.95 1.47 -19.88
CA ASP A 28 -13.34 1.85 -20.14
C ASP A 28 -13.93 0.99 -21.25
N GLY A 29 -15.12 0.46 -21.02
CA GLY A 29 -15.76 -0.46 -21.94
C GLY A 29 -16.25 0.18 -23.25
N LYS A 30 -16.65 1.48 -23.21
CA LYS A 30 -17.21 2.20 -24.37
C LYS A 30 -16.12 2.81 -25.23
N VAL A 31 -15.22 3.59 -24.63
CA VAL A 31 -14.15 4.33 -25.35
C VAL A 31 -12.89 3.50 -25.54
N GLY A 32 -12.71 2.44 -24.76
CA GLY A 32 -11.53 1.60 -24.81
C GLY A 32 -10.26 2.24 -24.26
N TYR A 33 -10.33 3.44 -23.66
CA TYR A 33 -9.18 4.11 -23.05
C TYR A 33 -8.85 3.50 -21.70
N ASN A 34 -7.59 3.55 -21.33
CA ASN A 34 -7.13 3.08 -20.04
C ASN A 34 -6.93 4.27 -19.10
N TYR A 35 -7.50 4.16 -17.90
CA TYR A 35 -7.45 5.18 -16.87
C TYR A 35 -6.64 4.69 -15.67
N ILE A 36 -5.96 5.62 -15.01
CA ILE A 36 -5.22 5.40 -13.78
C ILE A 36 -5.75 6.30 -12.68
N LYS A 37 -5.91 5.76 -11.48
CA LYS A 37 -6.34 6.53 -10.32
C LYS A 37 -5.83 5.95 -9.02
N ARG A 38 -5.81 6.80 -7.99
CA ARG A 38 -5.58 6.47 -6.59
C ARG A 38 -6.76 6.95 -5.78
N PHE A 39 -7.20 6.14 -4.82
CA PHE A 39 -8.29 6.54 -3.94
C PHE A 39 -8.22 5.85 -2.59
N ALA A 40 -8.78 6.50 -1.56
CA ALA A 40 -9.03 5.90 -0.26
C ALA A 40 -10.50 5.45 -0.15
N VAL A 41 -10.74 4.45 0.68
CA VAL A 41 -12.09 4.01 1.06
C VAL A 41 -12.23 4.21 2.56
N THR A 42 -12.87 5.29 2.97
CA THR A 42 -13.06 5.64 4.39
C THR A 42 -14.31 5.03 4.99
N GLY A 43 -15.25 4.62 4.16
CA GLY A 43 -16.51 4.02 4.60
C GLY A 43 -17.18 3.20 3.51
N VAL A 44 -17.82 2.12 3.95
CA VAL A 44 -18.67 1.27 3.12
C VAL A 44 -20.00 1.04 3.84
N THR A 45 -21.06 0.91 3.07
CA THR A 45 -22.37 0.47 3.56
C THR A 45 -22.44 -1.04 3.38
N ARG A 46 -22.90 -1.74 4.38
CA ARG A 46 -23.08 -3.20 4.34
C ARG A 46 -23.98 -3.57 3.17
N ASP A 47 -23.63 -4.66 2.48
CA ASP A 47 -24.39 -5.24 1.37
C ASP A 47 -24.59 -4.29 0.15
N LYS A 48 -23.79 -3.19 0.08
CA LYS A 48 -23.81 -2.26 -1.05
C LYS A 48 -22.62 -2.47 -1.96
N GLU A 49 -22.88 -2.68 -3.24
CA GLU A 49 -21.86 -2.72 -4.29
C GLU A 49 -21.43 -1.31 -4.71
N TYR A 50 -20.17 -1.18 -5.06
CA TYR A 50 -19.57 0.07 -5.50
C TYR A 50 -18.74 -0.15 -6.76
N ASP A 51 -19.04 0.60 -7.81
CA ASP A 51 -18.21 0.61 -9.00
C ASP A 51 -16.99 1.52 -8.79
N ILE A 52 -15.81 0.96 -9.02
CA ILE A 52 -14.53 1.67 -8.95
C ILE A 52 -13.99 2.05 -10.33
N THR A 53 -14.73 1.78 -11.39
CA THR A 53 -14.44 2.23 -12.75
C THR A 53 -15.20 3.52 -13.08
N LYS A 54 -15.49 3.77 -14.32
CA LYS A 54 -16.33 4.88 -14.78
C LYS A 54 -17.83 4.53 -14.82
N GLY A 55 -18.18 3.29 -14.50
CA GLY A 55 -19.55 2.78 -14.59
C GLY A 55 -20.01 2.47 -16.01
N THR A 56 -19.12 2.46 -16.98
CA THR A 56 -19.43 2.11 -18.35
C THR A 56 -19.46 0.58 -18.51
N GLU A 57 -20.51 0.06 -19.10
CA GLU A 57 -20.63 -1.38 -19.37
C GLU A 57 -19.41 -1.92 -20.13
N GLY A 58 -18.94 -3.12 -19.76
CA GLY A 58 -17.74 -3.73 -20.32
C GLY A 58 -16.41 -3.15 -19.81
N SER A 59 -16.44 -2.21 -18.85
CA SER A 59 -15.23 -1.76 -18.18
C SER A 59 -14.60 -2.88 -17.37
N ARG A 60 -13.26 -2.92 -17.34
CA ARG A 60 -12.54 -3.95 -16.58
C ARG A 60 -11.28 -3.41 -15.92
N ILE A 61 -10.96 -3.93 -14.77
CA ILE A 61 -9.73 -3.62 -14.05
C ILE A 61 -8.58 -4.39 -14.70
N LEU A 62 -7.48 -3.69 -14.98
CA LEU A 62 -6.25 -4.25 -15.55
C LEU A 62 -5.15 -4.39 -14.49
N TYR A 63 -5.18 -3.53 -13.47
CA TYR A 63 -4.25 -3.55 -12.35
C TYR A 63 -4.95 -3.05 -11.09
N PHE A 64 -4.69 -3.71 -9.97
CA PHE A 64 -5.21 -3.33 -8.67
C PHE A 64 -4.16 -3.63 -7.61
N SER A 65 -3.92 -2.69 -6.71
CA SER A 65 -3.16 -2.91 -5.49
C SER A 65 -3.76 -2.13 -4.32
N ALA A 66 -3.55 -2.65 -3.12
CA ALA A 66 -3.93 -2.00 -1.88
C ALA A 66 -2.66 -1.75 -1.06
N ASN A 67 -2.42 -0.50 -0.71
CA ASN A 67 -1.21 -0.04 -0.05
C ASN A 67 -1.58 0.55 1.30
N THR A 68 -1.25 -0.14 2.38
CA THR A 68 -1.75 0.13 3.75
C THR A 68 -1.25 1.44 4.34
N ASN A 69 -0.17 1.99 3.81
CA ASN A 69 0.38 3.28 4.23
C ASN A 69 0.50 4.27 3.05
N GLY A 70 -0.32 4.11 2.03
CA GLY A 70 -0.34 5.01 0.88
C GLY A 70 0.91 4.95 0.01
N GLU A 71 1.58 3.81 -0.04
CA GLU A 71 2.75 3.61 -0.87
C GLU A 71 2.42 3.86 -2.34
N ALA A 72 3.33 4.56 -3.00
CA ALA A 72 3.25 4.80 -4.43
C ALA A 72 4.20 3.87 -5.17
N GLU A 73 3.64 2.92 -5.84
CA GLU A 73 4.41 1.96 -6.63
C GLU A 73 4.60 2.43 -8.06
N THR A 74 5.67 1.94 -8.70
CA THR A 74 5.91 2.12 -10.13
C THR A 74 5.53 0.84 -10.86
N VAL A 75 4.71 0.97 -11.89
CA VAL A 75 4.27 -0.13 -12.73
C VAL A 75 4.86 -0.04 -14.12
N LYS A 76 5.19 -1.19 -14.70
CA LYS A 76 5.57 -1.36 -16.10
C LYS A 76 4.34 -1.71 -16.91
N VAL A 77 4.04 -0.90 -17.91
CA VAL A 77 2.90 -1.06 -18.82
C VAL A 77 3.42 -1.52 -20.17
N ILE A 78 2.93 -2.66 -20.64
CA ILE A 78 3.25 -3.23 -21.95
C ILE A 78 2.00 -3.10 -22.82
N LEU A 79 2.15 -2.46 -23.96
CA LEU A 79 1.08 -2.24 -24.92
C LEU A 79 1.02 -3.35 -25.98
N LYS A 80 -0.16 -3.59 -26.53
CA LYS A 80 -0.31 -4.45 -27.70
C LYS A 80 0.29 -3.74 -28.92
N PRO A 81 1.14 -4.42 -29.71
CA PRO A 81 1.74 -3.80 -30.90
C PRO A 81 0.64 -3.45 -31.92
N LYS A 82 0.72 -2.25 -32.45
CA LYS A 82 -0.12 -1.76 -33.55
C LYS A 82 0.78 -1.12 -34.62
N PRO A 83 0.35 -1.13 -35.90
CA PRO A 83 1.06 -0.42 -36.95
C PRO A 83 1.30 1.04 -36.58
N ARG A 84 2.50 1.56 -36.81
CA ARG A 84 2.96 2.93 -36.50
C ARG A 84 3.08 3.27 -35.00
N GLN A 85 2.93 2.31 -34.10
CA GLN A 85 3.12 2.53 -32.66
C GLN A 85 4.61 2.43 -32.31
N LYS A 86 5.21 3.57 -31.92
CA LYS A 86 6.63 3.64 -31.58
C LYS A 86 6.93 3.16 -30.15
N LEU A 87 6.02 3.44 -29.21
CA LEU A 87 6.20 3.10 -27.79
C LEU A 87 5.40 1.85 -27.47
N LEU A 88 6.08 0.77 -27.11
CA LEU A 88 5.44 -0.50 -26.72
C LEU A 88 5.48 -0.75 -25.21
N VAL A 89 6.42 -0.11 -24.51
CA VAL A 89 6.62 -0.28 -23.08
C VAL A 89 6.91 1.07 -22.45
N PHE A 90 6.26 1.37 -21.36
CA PHE A 90 6.55 2.54 -20.54
C PHE A 90 6.30 2.24 -19.06
N GLU A 91 6.81 3.10 -18.21
CA GLU A 91 6.65 3.04 -16.78
C GLU A 91 5.73 4.16 -16.31
N LYS A 92 4.97 3.87 -15.28
CA LYS A 92 4.13 4.87 -14.64
C LYS A 92 4.26 4.77 -13.13
N ASP A 93 4.65 5.89 -12.54
CA ASP A 93 4.73 6.05 -11.10
C ASP A 93 3.39 6.58 -10.57
N PHE A 94 2.81 5.88 -9.59
CA PHE A 94 1.58 6.29 -8.93
C PHE A 94 1.76 7.51 -8.03
N SER A 95 2.98 7.87 -7.60
CA SER A 95 3.23 9.10 -6.82
C SER A 95 2.78 10.36 -7.56
N THR A 96 2.83 10.33 -8.89
CA THR A 96 2.38 11.43 -9.76
C THR A 96 0.86 11.56 -9.86
N ILE A 97 0.12 10.64 -9.26
CA ILE A 97 -1.35 10.59 -9.33
C ILE A 97 -1.92 11.03 -7.98
N ALA A 98 -2.69 12.12 -7.98
CA ALA A 98 -3.35 12.60 -6.78
C ALA A 98 -4.38 11.59 -6.25
N ILE A 99 -4.43 11.44 -4.93
CA ILE A 99 -5.45 10.64 -4.25
C ILE A 99 -6.77 11.40 -4.33
N LYS A 100 -7.81 10.76 -4.86
CA LYS A 100 -9.14 11.33 -5.04
C LYS A 100 -10.21 10.42 -4.43
N GLY A 101 -11.47 10.83 -4.52
CA GLY A 101 -12.58 10.00 -4.09
C GLY A 101 -12.77 8.74 -4.97
N ARG A 102 -13.33 7.68 -4.38
CA ARG A 102 -13.59 6.38 -5.02
C ARG A 102 -14.34 6.53 -6.36
N GLY A 103 -15.34 7.41 -6.45
CA GLY A 103 -16.13 7.64 -7.66
C GLY A 103 -15.44 8.47 -8.75
N SER A 104 -14.20 8.93 -8.55
CA SER A 104 -13.49 9.70 -9.57
C SER A 104 -13.14 8.83 -10.78
N MET A 105 -13.17 9.42 -11.97
CA MET A 105 -12.82 8.75 -13.22
C MET A 105 -11.31 8.42 -13.30
N GLY A 106 -10.48 9.25 -12.71
CA GLY A 106 -9.01 9.15 -12.84
C GLY A 106 -8.45 9.91 -14.04
N ASN A 107 -7.17 9.73 -14.29
CA ASN A 107 -6.45 10.34 -15.41
C ASN A 107 -6.29 9.32 -16.55
N ILE A 108 -6.26 9.79 -17.79
CA ILE A 108 -5.96 8.91 -18.93
C ILE A 108 -4.52 8.44 -18.83
N LEU A 109 -4.32 7.14 -18.76
CA LEU A 109 -3.00 6.51 -18.80
C LEU A 109 -2.54 6.36 -20.26
N THR A 110 -3.37 5.76 -21.08
CA THR A 110 -3.10 5.56 -22.52
C THR A 110 -4.40 5.24 -23.28
N LYS A 111 -4.41 5.65 -24.55
CA LYS A 111 -5.49 5.29 -25.50
C LYS A 111 -5.20 3.99 -26.24
N ALA A 112 -3.98 3.47 -26.12
CA ALA A 112 -3.58 2.22 -26.77
C ALA A 112 -4.02 1.00 -25.95
N ASP A 113 -4.18 -0.14 -26.61
CA ASP A 113 -4.54 -1.38 -25.93
C ASP A 113 -3.38 -1.87 -25.08
N VAL A 114 -3.66 -2.13 -23.82
CA VAL A 114 -2.70 -2.70 -22.88
C VAL A 114 -2.69 -4.22 -23.04
N HIS A 115 -1.47 -4.78 -23.12
CA HIS A 115 -1.25 -6.22 -23.10
C HIS A 115 -1.10 -6.74 -21.67
N LYS A 116 -0.19 -6.11 -20.89
CA LYS A 116 0.11 -6.52 -19.52
C LYS A 116 0.56 -5.32 -18.68
N ILE A 117 0.20 -5.35 -17.40
CA ILE A 117 0.73 -4.44 -16.38
C ILE A 117 1.37 -5.29 -15.30
N SER A 118 2.55 -4.91 -14.87
CA SER A 118 3.27 -5.59 -13.76
C SER A 118 3.87 -4.56 -12.83
N LEU A 119 3.92 -4.90 -11.56
CA LEU A 119 4.68 -4.15 -10.57
C LEU A 119 6.15 -4.16 -10.99
N LYS A 120 6.80 -2.99 -11.03
CA LYS A 120 8.23 -2.83 -11.24
C LYS A 120 8.95 -2.61 -9.93
N GLN A 121 8.45 -1.69 -9.12
CA GLN A 121 9.06 -1.29 -7.86
C GLN A 121 7.98 -0.84 -6.88
N LYS A 122 8.10 -1.25 -5.63
CA LYS A 122 7.36 -0.63 -4.53
C LYS A 122 7.95 0.75 -4.25
N GLY A 123 7.10 1.74 -4.04
CA GLY A 123 7.50 3.09 -3.65
C GLY A 123 7.32 3.34 -2.16
N SER A 124 7.80 4.48 -1.71
CA SER A 124 7.57 4.96 -0.35
C SER A 124 6.15 5.48 -0.15
N SER A 125 5.76 5.67 1.11
CA SER A 125 4.49 6.30 1.47
C SER A 125 4.39 7.72 0.91
N THR A 126 3.24 8.05 0.34
CA THR A 126 2.91 9.42 -0.08
C THR A 126 2.12 10.19 0.97
N LEU A 127 1.82 9.56 2.11
CA LEU A 127 1.09 10.13 3.23
C LEU A 127 2.00 10.57 4.38
N GLY A 128 3.34 10.45 4.20
CA GLY A 128 4.32 10.58 5.27
C GLY A 128 4.38 9.35 6.16
N GLY A 129 5.31 9.33 7.09
CA GLY A 129 5.45 8.28 8.06
C GLY A 129 4.28 8.21 9.04
N ARG A 130 4.27 7.20 9.84
CA ARG A 130 3.27 6.98 10.88
C ARG A 130 3.94 6.94 12.24
N MET A 131 3.48 7.80 13.15
CA MET A 131 3.94 7.74 14.54
C MET A 131 3.48 6.44 15.19
N VAL A 132 4.38 5.76 15.87
CA VAL A 132 4.14 4.48 16.54
C VAL A 132 4.55 4.61 18.01
N TRP A 133 3.72 4.07 18.88
CA TRP A 133 3.98 3.98 20.33
C TRP A 133 3.91 2.53 20.77
N PHE A 134 4.64 2.20 21.82
CA PHE A 134 4.61 0.90 22.47
C PHE A 134 4.01 1.03 23.88
N ASP A 135 2.95 0.31 24.10
CA ASP A 135 2.28 0.23 25.40
C ASP A 135 2.79 -1.00 26.17
N ARG A 136 3.61 -0.77 27.20
CA ARG A 136 4.22 -1.83 28.02
C ARG A 136 3.21 -2.58 28.88
N ASP A 137 2.05 -1.99 29.19
CA ASP A 137 1.04 -2.64 30.03
C ASP A 137 0.29 -3.73 29.26
N VAL A 138 0.04 -3.50 27.98
CA VAL A 138 -0.64 -4.45 27.09
C VAL A 138 0.28 -5.18 26.13
N LEU A 139 1.58 -4.84 26.12
CA LEU A 139 2.63 -5.42 25.27
C LEU A 139 2.29 -5.33 23.78
N ARG A 140 1.80 -4.17 23.35
CA ARG A 140 1.37 -3.93 21.96
C ARG A 140 1.74 -2.55 21.45
N LEU A 141 1.89 -2.48 20.15
CA LEU A 141 1.99 -1.22 19.45
C LEU A 141 0.62 -0.54 19.34
N ASN A 142 0.65 0.79 19.27
CA ASN A 142 -0.53 1.59 18.98
C ASN A 142 -0.16 2.85 18.18
N TYR A 143 -1.20 3.52 17.66
CA TYR A 143 -1.08 4.80 16.96
C TYR A 143 -1.81 5.93 17.71
N ASP A 144 -2.22 5.66 18.94
CA ASP A 144 -3.09 6.53 19.74
C ASP A 144 -2.30 7.38 20.74
N GLY A 145 -0.97 7.29 20.74
CA GLY A 145 -0.09 8.03 21.64
C GLY A 145 0.01 7.43 23.05
N ARG A 146 -0.27 6.13 23.22
CA ARG A 146 -0.18 5.47 24.52
C ARG A 146 1.15 4.78 24.70
N GLY A 147 1.81 5.08 25.85
CA GLY A 147 3.09 4.47 26.23
C GLY A 147 4.30 5.19 25.66
N GLU A 148 5.31 4.42 25.30
CA GLU A 148 6.62 4.89 24.82
C GLU A 148 6.56 5.23 23.33
N GLU A 149 7.02 6.42 22.95
CA GLU A 149 7.09 6.85 21.57
C GLU A 149 8.28 6.22 20.87
N LEU A 150 8.02 5.43 19.81
CA LEU A 150 9.08 4.81 19.00
C LEU A 150 9.45 5.67 17.78
N GLY A 151 8.69 6.72 17.51
CA GLY A 151 8.93 7.66 16.42
C GLY A 151 8.13 7.39 15.16
N GLU A 152 8.55 8.04 14.08
CA GLU A 152 7.87 7.96 12.77
C GLU A 152 8.40 6.79 11.94
N PHE A 153 7.48 5.94 11.48
CA PHE A 153 7.77 4.73 10.69
C PHE A 153 7.29 4.86 9.26
N GLN A 154 8.12 4.49 8.31
CA GLN A 154 7.81 4.27 6.90
C GLN A 154 7.46 2.78 6.66
N SER A 155 6.99 2.45 5.46
CA SER A 155 6.50 1.10 5.12
C SER A 155 7.49 -0.04 5.36
N ASP A 156 8.77 0.25 5.16
CA ASP A 156 9.85 -0.75 5.20
C ASP A 156 10.65 -0.70 6.51
N ASP A 157 10.28 0.20 7.43
CA ASP A 157 10.93 0.31 8.73
C ASP A 157 10.60 -0.91 9.61
N LEU A 158 11.59 -1.30 10.39
CA LEU A 158 11.48 -2.40 11.35
C LEU A 158 11.63 -1.86 12.78
N ILE A 159 11.17 -2.66 13.71
CA ILE A 159 11.37 -2.49 15.14
C ILE A 159 12.45 -3.46 15.59
N LEU A 160 13.40 -2.98 16.36
CA LEU A 160 14.37 -3.79 17.10
C LEU A 160 13.83 -4.04 18.51
N VAL A 161 13.79 -5.29 18.91
CA VAL A 161 13.42 -5.71 20.26
C VAL A 161 14.63 -6.39 20.89
N ILE A 162 15.00 -5.97 22.10
CA ILE A 162 16.08 -6.55 22.92
C ILE A 162 15.45 -7.08 24.19
N LEU A 163 15.68 -8.34 24.49
CA LEU A 163 15.18 -9.01 25.69
C LEU A 163 16.17 -8.97 26.83
N GLN A 164 15.70 -9.17 28.06
CA GLN A 164 16.55 -9.14 29.28
C GLN A 164 17.58 -10.28 29.31
N ASN A 165 17.34 -11.37 28.60
CA ASN A 165 18.28 -12.49 28.48
C ASN A 165 19.42 -12.21 27.48
N GLY A 166 19.41 -11.05 26.80
CA GLY A 166 20.39 -10.64 25.80
C GLY A 166 20.04 -11.06 24.36
N ASP A 167 18.94 -11.79 24.13
CA ASP A 167 18.46 -12.08 22.79
C ASP A 167 17.85 -10.83 22.15
N PHE A 168 17.91 -10.75 20.84
CA PHE A 168 17.28 -9.67 20.08
C PHE A 168 16.69 -10.19 18.78
N TYR A 169 15.67 -9.50 18.29
CA TYR A 169 15.09 -9.77 16.98
C TYR A 169 14.52 -8.50 16.36
N THR A 170 14.25 -8.55 15.06
CA THR A 170 13.58 -7.46 14.35
C THR A 170 12.21 -7.93 13.87
N THR A 171 11.22 -7.04 13.91
CA THR A 171 9.86 -7.29 13.45
C THR A 171 9.30 -6.07 12.71
N ASN A 172 8.22 -6.27 11.98
CA ASN A 172 7.46 -5.16 11.42
C ASN A 172 6.64 -4.44 12.50
N PHE A 173 6.08 -3.28 12.19
CA PHE A 173 5.25 -2.50 13.12
C PHE A 173 3.75 -2.76 12.95
N ASP A 174 3.35 -4.01 12.69
CA ASP A 174 1.93 -4.39 12.65
C ASP A 174 1.32 -4.37 14.07
N LEU A 175 0.16 -3.73 14.23
CA LEU A 175 -0.55 -3.66 15.52
C LEU A 175 -1.05 -5.02 16.02
N SER A 176 -1.07 -6.04 15.18
CA SER A 176 -1.41 -7.40 15.57
C SER A 176 -0.27 -8.11 16.30
N ASN A 177 0.95 -7.59 16.22
CA ASN A 177 2.10 -8.14 16.92
C ASN A 177 1.87 -8.10 18.44
N HIS A 178 2.27 -9.17 19.10
CA HIS A 178 2.28 -9.31 20.55
C HIS A 178 3.73 -9.52 20.98
N TYR A 179 4.13 -8.80 22.02
CA TYR A 179 5.50 -8.77 22.48
C TYR A 179 5.64 -9.47 23.83
N GLU A 180 6.83 -9.90 24.17
CA GLU A 180 7.18 -10.57 25.42
C GLU A 180 7.23 -9.56 26.59
N PRO A 181 6.97 -10.01 27.84
CA PRO A 181 7.01 -9.13 29.01
C PRO A 181 8.44 -8.77 29.46
N ASP A 182 9.44 -9.51 29.02
CA ASP A 182 10.86 -9.36 29.41
C ASP A 182 11.65 -8.47 28.43
N ILE A 183 10.98 -7.53 27.75
CA ILE A 183 11.63 -6.57 26.89
C ILE A 183 12.50 -5.63 27.71
N LEU A 184 13.80 -5.61 27.41
CA LEU A 184 14.76 -4.65 27.93
C LEU A 184 14.64 -3.33 27.15
N ASN A 185 14.69 -3.38 25.82
CA ASN A 185 14.58 -2.22 24.94
C ASN A 185 13.74 -2.53 23.71
N ILE A 186 12.99 -1.54 23.24
CA ILE A 186 12.24 -1.58 21.99
C ILE A 186 12.37 -0.24 21.27
N GLU A 187 12.82 -0.25 20.05
CA GLU A 187 13.06 0.97 19.30
C GLU A 187 12.93 0.76 17.79
N LYS A 188 12.88 1.85 17.04
CA LYS A 188 12.98 1.79 15.60
C LYS A 188 14.36 1.26 15.19
N TYR A 189 14.38 0.21 14.37
CA TYR A 189 15.62 -0.37 13.89
C TYR A 189 16.35 0.60 12.94
N ASP A 190 17.59 0.92 13.26
CA ASP A 190 18.50 1.68 12.41
C ASP A 190 19.74 0.84 12.12
N ALA A 191 19.91 0.43 10.87
CA ALA A 191 21.05 -0.37 10.44
C ALA A 191 22.40 0.37 10.64
N CYS A 192 22.41 1.70 10.69
CA CYS A 192 23.62 2.49 10.89
C CYS A 192 24.12 2.43 12.34
N LEU A 193 23.24 2.25 13.32
CA LEU A 193 23.62 2.22 14.74
C LEU A 193 24.37 0.95 15.14
N LEU A 194 24.23 -0.15 14.39
CA LEU A 194 24.94 -1.41 14.67
C LEU A 194 26.44 -1.36 14.34
N TYR A 195 26.89 -0.35 13.60
CA TYR A 195 28.31 -0.20 13.22
C TYR A 195 29.08 0.81 14.08
N THR A 196 28.45 1.39 15.10
CA THR A 196 29.09 2.39 15.99
C THR A 196 29.60 1.82 17.31
N SER A 197 29.87 0.51 17.39
CA SER A 197 30.64 -0.02 18.48
C SER A 197 32.12 0.45 18.33
N PRO A 198 32.67 1.24 19.24
CA PRO A 198 34.08 1.55 19.17
C PRO A 198 34.87 0.24 19.33
N SER A 199 35.71 -0.06 18.36
CA SER A 199 36.69 -1.14 18.48
C SER A 199 37.55 -0.89 19.71
N PRO A 200 37.85 -1.91 20.54
CA PRO A 200 38.69 -1.78 21.71
C PRO A 200 40.10 -1.36 21.37
#